data_72c3597e9a00e4616430dbd24cb5e732
#
_entry.id   72c3597e9a00e4616430dbd24cb5e732
#
_cell.length_a   1.000
_cell.length_b   1.000
_cell.length_c   1.000
_cell.angle_alpha   90.00
_cell.angle_beta   90.00
_cell.angle_gamma   90.00
#
_symmetry.space_group_name_H-M   'P 1'
#
loop_
_entity.id
_entity.type
_entity.pdbx_description
1 polymer ?
#
loop_
_entity_poly.entity_id
_entity_poly.type
_entity_poly.pdbx_seq_one_letter_code
_entity_poly.pdbx_strand_id
1 'polypeptide(L)'
;MSRKLFTGVALAVGPLVWASAALLATSSAYANPFELRLSESGYSTQTVVGITPGVSYSGSFGTFTVSIDGGISTTLPQIDLGSTDLSTSTPGLLTIELSETGLLSPTGLTQWLTQLSISDSDPGSSVSLESAVDLTNTIFGTGTPLSTLSSASSFIGLSGTAGADISTTPYALTLVMTVTSAGGGTFSLDGSLQPVPEPASLTLLGTALVGLGWLGRRRRKQV
;
A
#
# COMPACT_ATOMS: atom_id res chain seq x y z
N MET A 1 73.36 26.50 -37.03
CA MET A 1 71.91 26.77 -36.93
C MET A 1 71.17 25.44 -36.79
N SER A 2 70.82 25.04 -35.60
CA SER A 2 70.15 23.79 -35.33
C SER A 2 68.76 24.06 -34.74
N ARG A 3 67.68 23.71 -35.47
CA ARG A 3 66.30 23.82 -35.04
C ARG A 3 65.90 22.54 -34.29
N LYS A 4 65.57 22.64 -33.01
CA LYS A 4 64.96 21.58 -32.24
C LYS A 4 63.44 21.59 -32.49
N LEU A 5 62.91 20.47 -33.06
CA LEU A 5 61.51 20.21 -33.13
C LEU A 5 61.03 19.73 -31.73
N PHE A 6 60.04 20.42 -31.19
CA PHE A 6 59.24 19.96 -30.04
C PHE A 6 58.06 19.17 -30.56
N THR A 7 58.07 17.87 -30.26
CA THR A 7 56.89 17.00 -30.50
C THR A 7 55.94 17.06 -29.29
N GLY A 8 54.82 17.74 -29.47
CA GLY A 8 53.77 17.75 -28.46
C GLY A 8 52.96 16.43 -28.48
N VAL A 9 52.92 15.73 -27.36
CA VAL A 9 52.04 14.59 -27.15
C VAL A 9 50.68 15.11 -26.66
N ALA A 10 49.67 15.01 -27.52
CA ALA A 10 48.28 15.31 -27.14
C ALA A 10 47.69 14.07 -26.44
N LEU A 11 47.43 14.19 -25.14
CA LEU A 11 46.62 13.20 -24.42
C LEU A 11 45.13 13.43 -24.79
N ALA A 12 44.56 12.54 -25.56
CA ALA A 12 43.15 12.46 -25.81
C ALA A 12 42.44 11.86 -24.58
N VAL A 13 41.73 12.70 -23.81
CA VAL A 13 40.82 12.26 -22.76
C VAL A 13 39.49 11.94 -23.43
N GLY A 14 39.27 10.64 -23.70
CA GLY A 14 37.98 10.18 -24.20
C GLY A 14 36.88 10.27 -23.11
N PRO A 15 35.66 10.68 -23.46
CA PRO A 15 34.54 10.70 -22.51
C PRO A 15 34.13 9.25 -22.20
N LEU A 16 34.22 8.89 -20.91
CA LEU A 16 33.69 7.64 -20.40
C LEU A 16 32.13 7.80 -20.36
N VAL A 17 31.47 7.29 -21.38
CA VAL A 17 30.00 7.17 -21.41
C VAL A 17 29.61 6.03 -20.50
N TRP A 18 29.09 6.36 -19.33
CA TRP A 18 28.41 5.38 -18.46
C TRP A 18 27.06 5.06 -19.08
N ALA A 19 26.98 3.96 -19.79
CA ALA A 19 25.71 3.39 -20.20
C ALA A 19 25.06 2.77 -18.96
N SER A 20 24.15 3.51 -18.35
CA SER A 20 23.23 2.97 -17.34
C SER A 20 22.26 2.04 -18.04
N ALA A 21 22.54 0.74 -18.03
CA ALA A 21 21.56 -0.27 -18.42
C ALA A 21 20.46 -0.28 -17.34
N ALA A 22 19.37 0.43 -17.59
CA ALA A 22 18.15 0.24 -16.85
C ALA A 22 17.65 -1.18 -17.15
N LEU A 23 17.88 -2.13 -16.23
CA LEU A 23 17.18 -3.39 -16.24
C LEU A 23 15.69 -3.07 -15.99
N LEU A 24 14.92 -3.03 -17.08
CA LEU A 24 13.48 -3.13 -17.01
C LEU A 24 13.18 -4.57 -16.58
N ALA A 25 13.04 -4.80 -15.27
CA ALA A 25 12.45 -6.00 -14.76
C ALA A 25 10.99 -6.00 -15.25
N THR A 26 10.71 -6.76 -16.31
CA THR A 26 9.35 -7.11 -16.68
C THR A 26 8.84 -8.03 -15.58
N SER A 27 8.18 -7.46 -14.57
CA SER A 27 7.37 -8.24 -13.66
C SER A 27 6.29 -8.89 -14.50
N SER A 28 6.34 -10.21 -14.66
CA SER A 28 5.20 -10.97 -15.12
C SER A 28 4.06 -10.63 -14.14
N ALA A 29 3.04 -9.97 -14.64
CA ALA A 29 1.82 -9.74 -13.88
C ALA A 29 1.18 -11.12 -13.67
N TYR A 30 1.52 -11.76 -12.56
CA TYR A 30 0.67 -12.81 -12.02
C TYR A 30 -0.64 -12.10 -11.66
N ALA A 31 -1.76 -12.57 -12.21
CA ALA A 31 -3.07 -12.16 -11.74
C ALA A 31 -3.18 -12.69 -10.29
N ASN A 32 -2.86 -11.82 -9.33
CA ASN A 32 -2.97 -12.15 -7.93
C ASN A 32 -4.44 -12.34 -7.60
N PRO A 33 -4.85 -13.40 -6.90
CA PRO A 33 -6.19 -13.49 -6.37
C PRO A 33 -6.50 -12.26 -5.51
N PHE A 34 -7.54 -11.55 -5.94
CA PHE A 34 -8.03 -10.35 -5.29
C PHE A 34 -9.52 -10.56 -5.03
N GLU A 35 -9.93 -10.56 -3.77
CA GLU A 35 -11.28 -10.95 -3.38
C GLU A 35 -11.88 -9.98 -2.37
N LEU A 36 -13.18 -9.72 -2.56
CA LEU A 36 -14.04 -8.99 -1.65
C LEU A 36 -14.99 -9.99 -0.97
N ARG A 37 -15.10 -9.94 0.35
CA ARG A 37 -16.01 -10.78 1.13
C ARG A 37 -16.91 -9.92 2.00
N LEU A 38 -18.21 -10.22 1.95
CA LEU A 38 -19.24 -9.59 2.78
C LEU A 38 -19.78 -10.63 3.76
N SER A 39 -19.93 -10.26 5.02
CA SER A 39 -20.51 -11.10 6.04
C SER A 39 -21.37 -10.31 7.01
N GLU A 40 -22.53 -10.86 7.38
CA GLU A 40 -23.44 -10.36 8.38
C GLU A 40 -24.05 -11.57 9.13
N SER A 41 -24.26 -11.43 10.44
CA SER A 41 -24.82 -12.51 11.25
C SER A 41 -26.22 -12.89 10.77
N GLY A 42 -26.47 -14.18 10.57
CA GLY A 42 -27.75 -14.67 10.07
C GLY A 42 -27.88 -14.75 8.55
N TYR A 43 -26.88 -14.32 7.80
CA TYR A 43 -26.84 -14.36 6.33
C TYR A 43 -25.65 -15.16 5.83
N SER A 44 -25.80 -15.76 4.65
CA SER A 44 -24.70 -16.49 4.00
C SER A 44 -23.65 -15.49 3.51
N THR A 45 -22.38 -15.76 3.80
CA THR A 45 -21.25 -14.98 3.32
C THR A 45 -21.23 -14.90 1.79
N GLN A 46 -21.01 -13.73 1.26
CA GLN A 46 -20.86 -13.46 -0.18
C GLN A 46 -19.39 -13.16 -0.49
N THR A 47 -18.81 -13.88 -1.45
CA THR A 47 -17.46 -13.61 -1.95
C THR A 47 -17.54 -13.21 -3.41
N VAL A 48 -16.81 -12.15 -3.79
CA VAL A 48 -16.67 -11.66 -5.16
C VAL A 48 -15.19 -11.70 -5.52
N VAL A 49 -14.87 -12.45 -6.57
CA VAL A 49 -13.50 -12.49 -7.11
C VAL A 49 -13.31 -11.29 -8.04
N GLY A 50 -12.29 -10.51 -7.76
CA GLY A 50 -11.92 -9.34 -8.55
C GLY A 50 -11.11 -9.73 -9.78
N ILE A 51 -11.16 -8.84 -10.77
CA ILE A 51 -10.26 -8.86 -11.92
C ILE A 51 -9.35 -7.64 -11.77
N THR A 52 -8.04 -7.89 -11.61
CA THR A 52 -7.07 -6.79 -11.48
C THR A 52 -7.31 -5.69 -12.51
N PRO A 53 -7.42 -4.40 -12.14
CA PRO A 53 -7.05 -3.85 -10.82
C PRO A 53 -8.23 -3.65 -9.83
N GLY A 54 -9.39 -4.24 -10.00
CA GLY A 54 -10.52 -3.91 -9.15
C GLY A 54 -11.50 -5.05 -8.90
N VAL A 55 -12.32 -4.86 -7.88
CA VAL A 55 -13.49 -5.65 -7.53
C VAL A 55 -14.63 -4.71 -7.17
N SER A 56 -15.85 -5.00 -7.60
CA SER A 56 -17.02 -4.23 -7.23
C SER A 56 -18.18 -5.12 -6.82
N TYR A 57 -19.00 -4.60 -5.93
CA TYR A 57 -20.27 -5.21 -5.52
C TYR A 57 -21.33 -4.12 -5.42
N SER A 58 -22.51 -4.38 -5.96
CA SER A 58 -23.68 -3.50 -5.82
C SER A 58 -24.95 -4.33 -5.68
N GLY A 59 -25.67 -4.12 -4.59
CA GLY A 59 -26.90 -4.84 -4.31
C GLY A 59 -27.26 -4.89 -2.84
N SER A 60 -28.29 -5.65 -2.51
CA SER A 60 -28.67 -5.89 -1.10
C SER A 60 -27.87 -7.06 -0.55
N PHE A 61 -27.32 -6.89 0.65
CA PHE A 61 -26.67 -7.93 1.42
C PHE A 61 -27.13 -7.84 2.87
N GLY A 62 -27.82 -8.87 3.35
CA GLY A 62 -28.38 -8.86 4.69
C GLY A 62 -29.38 -7.71 4.89
N THR A 63 -29.13 -6.93 5.92
CA THR A 63 -29.93 -5.74 6.26
C THR A 63 -29.45 -4.47 5.52
N PHE A 64 -28.35 -4.54 4.77
CA PHE A 64 -27.74 -3.42 4.08
C PHE A 64 -28.02 -3.40 2.57
N THR A 65 -28.11 -2.22 2.02
CA THR A 65 -27.87 -1.98 0.59
C THR A 65 -26.43 -1.50 0.47
N VAL A 66 -25.66 -2.15 -0.40
CA VAL A 66 -24.20 -2.03 -0.46
C VAL A 66 -23.79 -1.64 -1.87
N SER A 67 -22.89 -0.67 -1.98
CA SER A 67 -22.16 -0.35 -3.21
C SER A 67 -20.69 -0.19 -2.85
N ILE A 68 -19.84 -1.05 -3.36
CA ILE A 68 -18.41 -1.08 -3.07
C ILE A 68 -17.63 -1.10 -4.37
N ASP A 69 -16.65 -0.21 -4.47
CA ASP A 69 -15.58 -0.28 -5.45
C ASP A 69 -14.25 -0.40 -4.72
N GLY A 70 -13.63 -1.57 -4.82
CA GLY A 70 -12.30 -1.84 -4.28
C GLY A 70 -11.27 -1.94 -5.38
N GLY A 71 -10.05 -1.51 -5.09
CA GLY A 71 -8.96 -1.50 -6.05
C GLY A 71 -7.63 -1.95 -5.46
N ILE A 72 -6.72 -2.27 -6.37
CA ILE A 72 -5.31 -2.50 -6.08
C ILE A 72 -4.45 -1.60 -6.96
N SER A 73 -3.31 -1.18 -6.46
CA SER A 73 -2.32 -0.51 -7.29
C SER A 73 -1.46 -1.55 -8.01
N THR A 74 -1.25 -1.36 -9.32
CA THR A 74 -0.36 -2.21 -10.11
C THR A 74 1.12 -1.86 -9.94
N THR A 75 1.44 -0.75 -9.30
CA THR A 75 2.83 -0.27 -9.13
C THR A 75 3.38 -0.44 -7.72
N LEU A 76 2.51 -0.37 -6.71
CA LEU A 76 2.84 -0.59 -5.30
C LEU A 76 1.80 -1.53 -4.70
N PRO A 77 2.16 -2.38 -3.74
CA PRO A 77 1.19 -3.23 -3.05
C PRO A 77 0.30 -2.36 -2.18
N GLN A 78 -0.80 -1.91 -2.75
CA GLN A 78 -1.81 -1.08 -2.11
C GLN A 78 -3.16 -1.70 -2.34
N ILE A 79 -3.92 -1.90 -1.28
CA ILE A 79 -5.33 -2.29 -1.35
C ILE A 79 -6.19 -1.14 -0.84
N ASP A 80 -7.32 -0.94 -1.51
CA ASP A 80 -8.17 0.22 -1.31
C ASP A 80 -9.64 -0.17 -1.41
N LEU A 81 -10.41 0.16 -0.38
CA LEU A 81 -11.88 0.16 -0.35
C LEU A 81 -12.35 1.59 -0.67
N GLY A 82 -12.03 2.09 -1.86
CA GLY A 82 -12.06 3.48 -2.25
C GLY A 82 -13.43 4.14 -2.31
N SER A 83 -14.51 3.36 -2.48
CA SER A 83 -15.87 3.88 -2.45
C SER A 83 -16.78 2.80 -1.88
N THR A 84 -17.08 2.93 -0.59
CA THR A 84 -17.97 2.03 0.12
C THR A 84 -19.18 2.80 0.62
N ASP A 85 -20.26 2.74 -0.17
CA ASP A 85 -21.52 3.37 0.17
C ASP A 85 -22.51 2.31 0.68
N LEU A 86 -23.01 2.53 1.89
CA LEU A 86 -23.95 1.64 2.55
C LEU A 86 -25.19 2.39 2.96
N SER A 87 -26.33 1.71 2.97
CA SER A 87 -27.55 2.20 3.61
C SER A 87 -28.29 1.06 4.28
N THR A 88 -28.91 1.35 5.41
CA THR A 88 -29.77 0.41 6.11
C THR A 88 -30.91 1.16 6.80
N SER A 89 -32.01 0.48 7.05
CA SER A 89 -33.14 1.00 7.81
C SER A 89 -33.32 0.31 9.18
N THR A 90 -32.42 -0.59 9.53
CA THR A 90 -32.46 -1.38 10.76
C THR A 90 -31.09 -1.52 11.38
N PRO A 91 -30.99 -1.78 12.68
CA PRO A 91 -29.70 -2.13 13.29
C PRO A 91 -29.09 -3.35 12.61
N GLY A 92 -27.76 -3.33 12.43
CA GLY A 92 -27.02 -4.41 11.81
C GLY A 92 -25.50 -4.28 12.00
N LEU A 93 -24.78 -5.36 11.75
CA LEU A 93 -23.32 -5.40 11.79
C LEU A 93 -22.83 -6.06 10.50
N LEU A 94 -22.27 -5.24 9.61
CA LEU A 94 -21.69 -5.69 8.35
C LEU A 94 -20.16 -5.70 8.44
N THR A 95 -19.56 -6.83 8.05
CA THR A 95 -18.11 -6.93 7.86
C THR A 95 -17.81 -7.05 6.37
N ILE A 96 -16.90 -6.19 5.91
CA ILE A 96 -16.40 -6.11 4.54
C ILE A 96 -14.91 -6.42 4.60
N GLU A 97 -14.49 -7.46 3.89
CA GLU A 97 -13.09 -7.85 3.84
C GLU A 97 -12.59 -7.76 2.40
N LEU A 98 -11.45 -7.10 2.23
CA LEU A 98 -10.75 -7.01 0.96
C LEU A 98 -9.37 -7.60 1.12
N SER A 99 -9.00 -8.55 0.27
CA SER A 99 -7.70 -9.22 0.36
C SER A 99 -7.06 -9.45 -0.99
N GLU A 100 -5.74 -9.27 -1.03
CA GLU A 100 -4.87 -9.56 -2.17
C GLU A 100 -3.77 -10.52 -1.74
N THR A 101 -3.53 -11.57 -2.53
CA THR A 101 -2.45 -12.54 -2.31
C THR A 101 -1.40 -12.47 -3.43
N GLY A 102 -0.29 -13.17 -3.27
CA GLY A 102 0.74 -13.28 -4.31
C GLY A 102 1.69 -12.08 -4.39
N LEU A 103 1.71 -11.23 -3.38
CA LEU A 103 2.57 -10.04 -3.34
C LEU A 103 4.04 -10.44 -3.13
N LEU A 104 4.93 -9.90 -3.96
CA LEU A 104 6.37 -10.21 -3.97
C LEU A 104 7.24 -9.06 -3.44
N SER A 105 6.68 -7.87 -3.27
CA SER A 105 7.37 -6.65 -2.85
C SER A 105 6.38 -5.75 -2.07
N PRO A 106 6.86 -4.92 -1.09
CA PRO A 106 8.23 -4.83 -0.59
C PRO A 106 8.64 -6.04 0.26
N THR A 107 9.93 -6.18 0.54
CA THR A 107 10.51 -7.19 1.43
C THR A 107 11.30 -6.50 2.54
N GLY A 108 11.51 -7.22 3.65
CA GLY A 108 12.20 -6.68 4.83
C GLY A 108 11.31 -5.78 5.67
N LEU A 109 11.91 -4.99 6.54
CA LEU A 109 11.19 -4.09 7.44
C LEU A 109 10.51 -2.97 6.65
N THR A 110 9.19 -3.04 6.56
CA THR A 110 8.35 -2.11 5.80
C THR A 110 7.41 -1.37 6.74
N GLN A 111 7.30 -0.05 6.59
CA GLN A 111 6.28 0.76 7.24
C GLN A 111 5.02 0.79 6.38
N TRP A 112 3.87 0.61 7.01
CA TRP A 112 2.56 0.60 6.38
C TRP A 112 1.71 1.74 6.90
N LEU A 113 0.97 2.39 6.02
CA LEU A 113 -0.01 3.43 6.33
C LEU A 113 -1.40 2.87 6.09
N THR A 114 -2.21 2.85 7.14
CA THR A 114 -3.65 2.56 7.07
C THR A 114 -4.41 3.86 7.21
N GLN A 115 -5.41 4.08 6.37
CA GLN A 115 -6.27 5.26 6.40
C GLN A 115 -7.74 4.84 6.39
N LEU A 116 -8.58 5.59 7.10
CA LEU A 116 -10.02 5.42 7.15
C LEU A 116 -10.69 6.79 7.10
N SER A 117 -11.60 6.99 6.17
CA SER A 117 -12.48 8.15 6.10
C SER A 117 -13.92 7.72 6.30
N ILE A 118 -14.63 8.44 7.12
CA ILE A 118 -16.04 8.16 7.50
C ILE A 118 -16.87 9.39 7.23
N SER A 119 -17.97 9.22 6.50
CA SER A 119 -19.09 10.13 6.41
C SER A 119 -20.37 9.33 6.67
N ASP A 120 -21.05 9.60 7.76
CA ASP A 120 -22.14 8.79 8.31
C ASP A 120 -23.31 9.67 8.74
N SER A 121 -24.54 9.23 8.48
CA SER A 121 -25.79 9.87 8.92
C SER A 121 -26.57 9.04 9.94
N ASP A 122 -26.01 7.93 10.46
CA ASP A 122 -26.64 7.05 11.44
C ASP A 122 -26.15 7.35 12.88
N PRO A 123 -26.88 8.13 13.67
CA PRO A 123 -26.45 8.47 15.03
C PRO A 123 -26.32 7.22 15.92
N GLY A 124 -25.17 7.07 16.56
CA GLY A 124 -24.87 5.93 17.44
C GLY A 124 -24.27 4.72 16.72
N SER A 125 -24.00 4.85 15.43
CA SER A 125 -23.23 3.90 14.66
C SER A 125 -21.73 3.92 14.99
N SER A 126 -21.00 2.95 14.51
CA SER A 126 -19.53 2.93 14.57
C SER A 126 -18.93 2.20 13.37
N VAL A 127 -17.76 2.65 12.98
CA VAL A 127 -16.98 2.05 11.91
C VAL A 127 -15.58 1.73 12.43
N SER A 128 -15.07 0.54 12.12
CA SER A 128 -13.67 0.17 12.35
C SER A 128 -13.03 -0.36 11.08
N LEU A 129 -11.74 -0.11 10.92
CA LEU A 129 -10.91 -0.66 9.87
C LEU A 129 -9.69 -1.31 10.50
N GLU A 130 -9.51 -2.59 10.24
CA GLU A 130 -8.32 -3.35 10.60
C GLU A 130 -7.52 -3.66 9.34
N SER A 131 -6.20 -3.58 9.44
CA SER A 131 -5.28 -3.91 8.38
C SER A 131 -4.27 -4.94 8.84
N ALA A 132 -3.92 -5.88 7.96
CA ALA A 132 -2.99 -6.95 8.27
C ALA A 132 -2.13 -7.35 7.07
N VAL A 133 -0.94 -7.90 7.37
CA VAL A 133 -0.09 -8.65 6.44
C VAL A 133 -0.13 -10.12 6.85
N ASP A 134 -0.34 -11.01 5.89
CA ASP A 134 -0.21 -12.44 6.10
C ASP A 134 0.96 -13.03 5.32
N LEU A 135 2.00 -13.44 6.06
CA LEU A 135 3.21 -14.04 5.52
C LEU A 135 3.01 -15.47 5.02
N THR A 136 1.86 -16.09 5.33
CA THR A 136 1.48 -17.40 4.77
C THR A 136 0.78 -17.30 3.43
N ASN A 137 0.57 -16.09 2.93
CA ASN A 137 -0.08 -15.80 1.65
C ASN A 137 -1.52 -16.36 1.56
N THR A 138 -2.24 -16.32 2.66
CA THR A 138 -3.61 -16.81 2.74
C THR A 138 -4.60 -15.68 2.44
N ILE A 139 -5.56 -15.94 1.54
CA ILE A 139 -6.62 -14.97 1.25
C ILE A 139 -7.46 -14.73 2.51
N PHE A 140 -7.75 -13.47 2.84
CA PHE A 140 -8.35 -13.01 4.09
C PHE A 140 -7.55 -13.38 5.35
N GLY A 141 -6.25 -13.68 5.20
CA GLY A 141 -5.36 -13.93 6.32
C GLY A 141 -5.05 -12.64 7.09
N THR A 142 -5.03 -12.73 8.43
CA THR A 142 -4.75 -11.61 9.34
C THR A 142 -3.54 -11.89 10.24
N GLY A 143 -2.55 -12.62 9.72
CA GLY A 143 -1.43 -13.16 10.50
C GLY A 143 -0.64 -12.12 11.31
N THR A 144 -0.30 -10.97 10.73
CA THR A 144 0.38 -9.87 11.40
C THR A 144 -0.49 -8.62 11.33
N PRO A 145 -1.19 -8.25 12.42
CA PRO A 145 -1.98 -7.03 12.46
C PRO A 145 -1.07 -5.81 12.37
N LEU A 146 -1.47 -4.81 11.57
CA LEU A 146 -0.76 -3.56 11.37
C LEU A 146 -1.41 -2.43 12.17
N SER A 147 -2.69 -2.17 11.92
CA SER A 147 -3.39 -1.04 12.51
C SER A 147 -4.87 -1.36 12.70
N THR A 148 -5.45 -0.82 13.77
CA THR A 148 -6.89 -0.80 14.00
C THR A 148 -7.31 0.64 14.19
N LEU A 149 -8.14 1.15 13.29
CA LEU A 149 -8.73 2.49 13.33
C LEU A 149 -10.22 2.34 13.62
N SER A 150 -10.77 3.12 14.54
CA SER A 150 -12.21 3.06 14.83
C SER A 150 -12.76 4.42 15.26
N SER A 151 -14.00 4.70 14.90
CA SER A 151 -14.73 5.88 15.32
C SER A 151 -16.23 5.64 15.38
N ALA A 152 -16.88 6.37 16.28
CA ALA A 152 -18.31 6.58 16.32
C ALA A 152 -18.69 8.02 15.91
N SER A 153 -17.78 8.76 15.31
CA SER A 153 -18.01 10.13 14.82
C SER A 153 -18.46 10.10 13.37
N SER A 154 -19.46 10.89 13.04
CA SER A 154 -20.11 10.91 11.73
C SER A 154 -19.24 11.46 10.61
N PHE A 155 -18.23 12.28 10.91
CA PHE A 155 -17.31 12.85 9.91
C PHE A 155 -15.91 12.86 10.48
N ILE A 156 -15.04 11.96 10.01
CA ILE A 156 -13.67 11.87 10.50
C ILE A 156 -12.76 11.19 9.46
N GLY A 157 -11.51 11.65 9.39
CA GLY A 157 -10.40 10.95 8.78
C GLY A 157 -9.44 10.44 9.86
N LEU A 158 -9.10 9.18 9.81
CA LEU A 158 -8.16 8.51 10.71
C LEU A 158 -6.99 7.96 9.93
N SER A 159 -5.82 7.90 10.56
CA SER A 159 -4.66 7.23 9.98
C SER A 159 -3.81 6.59 11.07
N GLY A 160 -3.18 5.47 10.72
CA GLY A 160 -2.24 4.76 11.59
C GLY A 160 -1.08 4.22 10.78
N THR A 161 0.10 4.17 11.39
CA THR A 161 1.29 3.56 10.78
C THR A 161 1.80 2.43 11.64
N ALA A 162 2.22 1.33 11.00
CA ALA A 162 2.83 0.19 11.68
C ALA A 162 3.94 -0.41 10.84
N GLY A 163 4.97 -0.96 11.50
CA GLY A 163 6.03 -1.70 10.84
C GLY A 163 5.73 -3.19 10.83
N ALA A 164 6.04 -3.85 9.70
CA ALA A 164 6.09 -5.30 9.61
C ALA A 164 7.37 -5.75 8.89
N ASP A 165 7.94 -6.86 9.32
CA ASP A 165 9.06 -7.50 8.63
C ASP A 165 8.53 -8.53 7.63
N ILE A 166 8.61 -8.20 6.35
CA ILE A 166 8.20 -9.07 5.25
C ILE A 166 9.36 -10.04 4.95
N SER A 167 9.46 -11.08 5.77
CA SER A 167 10.53 -12.08 5.72
C SER A 167 10.31 -13.17 4.67
N THR A 168 9.09 -13.33 4.16
CA THR A 168 8.72 -14.34 3.16
C THR A 168 7.89 -13.73 2.04
N THR A 169 8.05 -14.28 0.83
CA THR A 169 7.22 -13.96 -0.34
C THR A 169 6.83 -15.26 -1.05
N PRO A 170 5.66 -15.33 -1.66
CA PRO A 170 4.62 -14.31 -1.70
C PRO A 170 3.92 -14.13 -0.33
N TYR A 171 3.31 -12.97 -0.12
CA TYR A 171 2.51 -12.65 1.06
C TYR A 171 1.15 -12.08 0.65
N ALA A 172 0.24 -11.91 1.62
CA ALA A 172 -1.07 -11.30 1.40
C ALA A 172 -1.25 -10.01 2.22
N LEU A 173 -2.11 -9.12 1.72
CA LEU A 173 -2.64 -7.97 2.44
C LEU A 173 -4.14 -8.15 2.65
N THR A 174 -4.64 -7.73 3.81
CA THR A 174 -6.05 -7.77 4.13
C THR A 174 -6.50 -6.49 4.83
N LEU A 175 -7.61 -5.92 4.36
CA LEU A 175 -8.41 -4.91 5.05
C LEU A 175 -9.70 -5.53 5.56
N VAL A 176 -10.06 -5.26 6.80
CA VAL A 176 -11.33 -5.68 7.40
C VAL A 176 -12.05 -4.44 7.91
N MET A 177 -13.10 -4.04 7.23
CA MET A 177 -13.97 -2.94 7.62
C MET A 177 -15.22 -3.50 8.30
N THR A 178 -15.49 -3.05 9.51
CA THR A 178 -16.70 -3.43 10.26
C THR A 178 -17.57 -2.20 10.50
N VAL A 179 -18.82 -2.27 10.06
CA VAL A 179 -19.81 -1.22 10.20
C VAL A 179 -20.92 -1.69 11.11
N THR A 180 -21.10 -0.99 12.21
CA THR A 180 -22.23 -1.23 13.14
C THR A 180 -23.24 -0.11 12.98
N SER A 181 -24.43 -0.42 12.47
CA SER A 181 -25.55 0.51 12.40
C SER A 181 -26.41 0.40 13.65
N ALA A 182 -26.79 1.53 14.20
CA ALA A 182 -27.62 1.61 15.40
C ALA A 182 -29.12 1.60 15.09
N GLY A 183 -29.53 1.97 13.88
CA GLY A 183 -30.98 2.01 13.61
C GLY A 183 -31.39 2.49 12.22
N GLY A 184 -30.45 2.88 11.41
CA GLY A 184 -30.72 3.26 10.03
C GLY A 184 -30.13 4.59 9.64
N GLY A 185 -29.50 4.58 8.47
CA GLY A 185 -28.80 5.72 7.90
C GLY A 185 -27.98 5.33 6.67
N THR A 186 -27.11 6.23 6.28
CA THR A 186 -26.20 6.05 5.15
C THR A 186 -24.76 6.25 5.60
N PHE A 187 -23.88 5.47 5.05
CA PHE A 187 -22.43 5.55 5.26
C PHE A 187 -21.76 5.73 3.91
N SER A 188 -20.81 6.64 3.83
CA SER A 188 -19.83 6.72 2.74
C SER A 188 -18.45 6.61 3.36
N LEU A 189 -17.76 5.55 3.03
CA LEU A 189 -16.54 5.10 3.69
C LEU A 189 -15.45 4.92 2.65
N ASP A 190 -14.21 5.18 3.08
CA ASP A 190 -13.01 4.94 2.31
C ASP A 190 -11.95 4.34 3.23
N GLY A 191 -11.35 3.24 2.83
CA GLY A 191 -10.35 2.53 3.61
C GLY A 191 -9.18 2.08 2.75
N SER A 192 -7.94 2.41 3.16
CA SER A 192 -6.76 2.03 2.38
C SER A 192 -5.61 1.51 3.24
N LEU A 193 -4.78 0.68 2.62
CA LEU A 193 -3.51 0.19 3.16
C LEU A 193 -2.44 0.27 2.09
N GLN A 194 -1.34 0.96 2.39
CA GLN A 194 -0.22 1.14 1.46
C GLN A 194 1.12 1.17 2.20
N PRO A 195 2.24 0.76 1.55
CA PRO A 195 3.56 0.93 2.13
C PRO A 195 3.95 2.41 2.11
N VAL A 196 4.62 2.84 3.18
CA VAL A 196 5.20 4.18 3.25
C VAL A 196 6.57 4.15 2.56
N PRO A 197 6.79 4.88 1.46
CA PRO A 197 8.10 4.95 0.84
C PRO A 197 9.14 5.48 1.83
N GLU A 198 10.33 4.89 1.84
CA GLU A 198 11.44 5.42 2.64
C GLU A 198 11.69 6.89 2.24
N PRO A 199 11.83 7.79 3.24
CA PRO A 199 12.08 9.19 2.93
C PRO A 199 13.30 9.33 2.03
N ALA A 200 13.15 10.02 0.90
CA ALA A 200 14.27 10.34 -0.02
C ALA A 200 15.44 11.07 0.71
N SER A 201 15.17 11.60 1.89
CA SER A 201 16.17 12.19 2.80
C SER A 201 17.27 11.21 3.23
N LEU A 202 16.96 9.91 3.39
CA LEU A 202 17.98 8.90 3.72
C LEU A 202 18.94 8.68 2.55
N THR A 203 18.42 8.60 1.33
CA THR A 203 19.24 8.51 0.11
C THR A 203 20.07 9.78 -0.08
N LEU A 204 19.48 10.95 0.16
CA LEU A 204 20.17 12.24 0.08
C LEU A 204 21.26 12.34 1.16
N LEU A 205 20.97 11.93 2.39
CA LEU A 205 21.94 11.90 3.48
C LEU A 205 23.11 10.95 3.16
N GLY A 206 22.80 9.74 2.67
CA GLY A 206 23.81 8.75 2.27
C GLY A 206 24.71 9.28 1.16
N THR A 207 24.15 9.89 0.13
CA THR A 207 24.91 10.49 -0.98
C THR A 207 25.73 11.70 -0.53
N ALA A 208 25.21 12.53 0.38
CA ALA A 208 25.94 13.65 0.98
C ALA A 208 27.14 13.18 1.79
N LEU A 209 26.98 12.13 2.62
CA LEU A 209 28.06 11.54 3.42
C LEU A 209 29.16 10.93 2.53
N VAL A 210 28.79 10.24 1.47
CA VAL A 210 29.73 9.70 0.47
C VAL A 210 30.50 10.83 -0.21
N GLY A 211 29.80 11.90 -0.61
CA GLY A 211 30.40 13.10 -1.22
C GLY A 211 31.40 13.78 -0.29
N LEU A 212 31.05 13.99 0.98
CA LEU A 212 31.92 14.57 2.00
C LEU A 212 33.15 13.69 2.28
N GLY A 213 32.96 12.38 2.36
CA GLY A 213 34.06 11.43 2.54
C GLY A 213 35.06 11.47 1.38
N TRP A 214 34.58 11.61 0.15
CA TRP A 214 35.41 11.71 -1.05
C TRP A 214 36.20 13.03 -1.09
N LEU A 215 35.58 14.16 -0.76
CA LEU A 215 36.23 15.46 -0.64
C LEU A 215 37.31 15.46 0.45
N GLY A 216 37.04 14.86 1.59
CA GLY A 216 38.01 14.72 2.68
C GLY A 216 39.23 13.89 2.29
N ARG A 217 39.04 12.84 1.49
CA ARG A 217 40.14 11.99 1.00
C ARG A 217 41.03 12.73 -0.02
N ARG A 218 40.46 13.62 -0.85
CA ARG A 218 41.23 14.44 -1.79
C ARG A 218 42.14 15.43 -1.09
N ARG A 219 41.67 16.08 -0.02
CA ARG A 219 42.47 17.06 0.76
C ARG A 219 43.69 16.46 1.45
N ARG A 220 43.62 15.18 1.90
CA ARG A 220 44.74 14.47 2.52
C ARG A 220 45.87 14.07 1.60
N LYS A 221 45.68 14.10 0.27
CA LYS A 221 46.70 13.77 -0.74
C LYS A 221 47.46 15.01 -1.21
N GLN A 222 47.13 16.22 -0.72
CA GLN A 222 47.77 17.48 -1.10
C GLN A 222 48.69 18.02 0.00
N VAL A 223 48.89 17.29 1.08
CA VAL A 223 49.88 17.51 2.15
C VAL A 223 50.90 16.37 2.09
#